data_9ae541f8a6b92d313b1ebabfbba7d985
#
_entry.id   9ae541f8a6b92d313b1ebabfbba7d985
#
_cell.length_a   1.000
_cell.length_b   1.000
_cell.length_c   1.000
_cell.angle_alpha   90.00
_cell.angle_beta   90.00
_cell.angle_gamma   90.00
#
_symmetry.space_group_name_H-M   'P 1'
#
loop_
_entity.id
_entity.type
_entity.pdbx_description
1 polymer ?
#
loop_
_entity_poly.entity_id
_entity_poly.type
_entity_poly.pdbx_seq_one_letter_code
_entity_poly.pdbx_strand_id
1 'polypeptide(L)'
;MNVTSTQKSKFAKLTERGFLKDSGNVESALVLIPLLILFTGIIQLYSLHNAKSSLEQIAEGIAQSSISIHSTAAAQFSAQEYFKKSGLPKIAYSESLKVEVIDEQVAGFVIRKVYIRDTKHSNLIGFFPLQVSTTVILNQ
;
A
#
# COMPACT_ATOMS: atom_id res chain seq x y z
N MET A 1 11.02 72.37 19.81
CA MET A 1 10.76 70.99 20.19
C MET A 1 10.72 70.14 18.92
N ASN A 2 11.84 69.53 18.54
CA ASN A 2 11.97 68.71 17.33
C ASN A 2 12.43 67.30 17.74
N VAL A 3 11.47 66.47 18.08
CA VAL A 3 11.73 65.05 18.39
C VAL A 3 10.83 64.26 17.47
N THR A 4 11.23 63.94 16.26
CA THR A 4 10.45 62.94 15.47
C THR A 4 11.15 62.36 14.26
N SER A 5 12.33 62.80 13.84
CA SER A 5 12.94 62.25 12.63
C SER A 5 13.80 61.00 12.82
N THR A 6 14.39 60.85 14.03
CA THR A 6 15.35 59.76 14.30
C THR A 6 14.66 58.41 14.66
N GLN A 7 13.45 58.43 15.16
CA GLN A 7 12.72 57.17 15.46
C GLN A 7 12.13 56.46 14.22
N LYS A 8 11.64 57.21 13.23
CA LYS A 8 11.11 56.64 12.00
C LYS A 8 12.14 55.84 11.20
N SER A 9 13.41 56.26 11.20
CA SER A 9 14.48 55.58 10.50
C SER A 9 14.88 54.23 11.11
N LYS A 10 14.73 54.08 12.44
CA LYS A 10 15.06 52.84 13.12
C LYS A 10 13.97 51.77 12.94
N PHE A 11 12.70 52.17 12.89
CA PHE A 11 11.59 51.25 12.62
C PHE A 11 11.59 50.72 11.18
N ALA A 12 11.91 51.56 10.21
CA ALA A 12 12.01 51.15 8.81
C ALA A 12 13.15 50.11 8.56
N LYS A 13 14.30 50.28 9.24
CA LYS A 13 15.40 49.29 9.16
C LYS A 13 15.13 47.96 9.88
N LEU A 14 14.27 47.94 10.87
CA LEU A 14 13.88 46.70 11.56
C LEU A 14 12.89 45.88 10.78
N THR A 15 11.98 46.52 10.05
CA THR A 15 11.03 45.83 9.17
C THR A 15 11.68 45.24 7.91
N GLU A 16 12.65 45.94 7.31
CA GLU A 16 13.37 45.37 6.15
C GLU A 16 14.25 44.17 6.50
N ARG A 17 14.86 44.14 7.70
CA ARG A 17 15.68 42.98 8.11
C ARG A 17 14.85 41.73 8.49
N GLY A 18 13.61 41.90 8.91
CA GLY A 18 12.70 40.78 9.18
C GLY A 18 12.18 40.11 7.91
N PHE A 19 11.88 40.90 6.90
CA PHE A 19 11.28 40.38 5.66
C PHE A 19 12.27 39.62 4.78
N LEU A 20 13.57 39.99 4.78
CA LEU A 20 14.61 39.30 4.02
C LEU A 20 15.07 37.99 4.65
N LYS A 21 14.77 37.77 5.93
CA LYS A 21 15.15 36.54 6.63
C LYS A 21 14.09 35.44 6.49
N ASP A 22 12.85 35.81 6.17
CA ASP A 22 11.74 34.86 5.98
C ASP A 22 11.64 34.33 4.54
N SER A 23 12.16 35.05 3.54
CA SER A 23 12.10 34.60 2.14
C SER A 23 12.85 33.29 1.91
N GLY A 24 13.99 33.09 2.56
CA GLY A 24 14.76 31.83 2.46
C GLY A 24 14.02 30.61 3.04
N ASN A 25 13.21 30.82 4.06
CA ASN A 25 12.39 29.74 4.66
C ASN A 25 11.22 29.36 3.76
N VAL A 26 10.61 30.33 3.07
CA VAL A 26 9.50 30.08 2.15
C VAL A 26 9.98 29.36 0.90
N GLU A 27 11.11 29.76 0.33
CA GLU A 27 11.72 29.08 -0.82
C GLU A 27 12.12 27.65 -0.49
N SER A 28 12.71 27.43 0.70
CA SER A 28 13.06 26.09 1.18
C SER A 28 11.82 25.23 1.39
N ALA A 29 10.74 25.79 1.93
CA ALA A 29 9.47 25.07 2.12
C ALA A 29 8.83 24.70 0.78
N LEU A 30 8.88 25.56 -0.23
CA LEU A 30 8.36 25.28 -1.56
C LEU A 30 9.06 24.11 -2.26
N VAL A 31 10.33 23.87 -1.97
CA VAL A 31 11.08 22.72 -2.48
C VAL A 31 10.88 21.49 -1.61
N LEU A 32 10.84 21.66 -0.29
CA LEU A 32 10.71 20.53 0.65
C LEU A 32 9.33 19.86 0.59
N ILE A 33 8.25 20.60 0.39
CA ILE A 33 6.90 20.05 0.33
C ILE A 33 6.75 19.03 -0.82
N PRO A 34 7.04 19.38 -2.08
CA PRO A 34 6.96 18.43 -3.18
C PRO A 34 7.92 17.26 -3.01
N LEU A 35 9.10 17.48 -2.43
CA LEU A 35 10.06 16.43 -2.14
C LEU A 35 9.51 15.43 -1.09
N LEU A 36 8.88 15.91 -0.02
CA LEU A 36 8.23 15.07 0.99
C LEU A 36 7.08 14.26 0.39
N ILE A 37 6.27 14.86 -0.48
CA ILE A 37 5.19 14.16 -1.17
C ILE A 37 5.76 13.04 -2.04
N LEU A 38 6.83 13.31 -2.77
CA LEU A 38 7.51 12.33 -3.62
C LEU A 38 8.09 11.18 -2.79
N PHE A 39 8.79 11.46 -1.70
CA PHE A 39 9.31 10.44 -0.79
C PHE A 39 8.20 9.60 -0.16
N THR A 40 7.12 10.24 0.28
CA THR A 40 5.96 9.53 0.83
C THR A 40 5.34 8.60 -0.23
N GLY A 41 5.21 9.06 -1.47
CA GLY A 41 4.74 8.24 -2.59
C GLY A 41 5.62 7.02 -2.85
N ILE A 42 6.94 7.19 -2.84
CA ILE A 42 7.89 6.08 -3.04
C ILE A 42 7.77 5.05 -1.90
N ILE A 43 7.70 5.49 -0.65
CA ILE A 43 7.54 4.60 0.51
C ILE A 43 6.23 3.82 0.41
N GLN A 44 5.14 4.47 0.00
CA GLN A 44 3.84 3.83 -0.17
C GLN A 44 3.86 2.79 -1.30
N LEU A 45 4.48 3.10 -2.45
CA LEU A 45 4.65 2.16 -3.55
C LEU A 45 5.50 0.95 -3.15
N TYR A 46 6.58 1.18 -2.43
CA TYR A 46 7.41 0.09 -1.91
C TYR A 46 6.65 -0.80 -0.92
N SER A 47 5.89 -0.20 -0.01
CA SER A 47 5.04 -0.94 0.94
C SER A 47 3.98 -1.77 0.22
N LEU A 48 3.33 -1.22 -0.80
CA LEU A 48 2.35 -1.91 -1.62
C LEU A 48 2.96 -3.09 -2.39
N HIS A 49 4.12 -2.87 -3.00
CA HIS A 49 4.86 -3.93 -3.72
C HIS A 49 5.23 -5.08 -2.79
N ASN A 50 5.74 -4.77 -1.60
CA ASN A 50 6.12 -5.77 -0.61
C ASN A 50 4.90 -6.54 -0.08
N ALA A 51 3.78 -5.86 0.17
CA ALA A 51 2.51 -6.49 0.54
C ALA A 51 2.01 -7.43 -0.57
N LYS A 52 2.06 -7.01 -1.83
CA LYS A 52 1.67 -7.83 -2.97
C LYS A 52 2.54 -9.09 -3.08
N SER A 53 3.87 -8.95 -3.00
CA SER A 53 4.79 -10.09 -3.04
C SER A 53 4.54 -11.08 -1.90
N SER A 54 4.25 -10.60 -0.69
CA SER A 54 3.90 -11.49 0.43
C SER A 54 2.59 -12.24 0.18
N LEU A 55 1.58 -11.59 -0.41
CA LEU A 55 0.32 -12.25 -0.76
C LEU A 55 0.49 -13.26 -1.90
N GLU A 56 1.36 -13.00 -2.87
CA GLU A 56 1.71 -13.94 -3.93
C GLU A 56 2.32 -15.21 -3.35
N GLN A 57 3.27 -15.10 -2.43
CA GLN A 57 3.87 -16.24 -1.73
C GLN A 57 2.83 -17.05 -0.94
N ILE A 58 1.91 -16.38 -0.27
CA ILE A 58 0.82 -17.05 0.47
C ILE A 58 -0.13 -17.75 -0.51
N ALA A 59 -0.52 -17.09 -1.60
CA ALA A 59 -1.37 -17.69 -2.61
C ALA A 59 -0.73 -18.93 -3.23
N GLU A 60 0.57 -18.88 -3.51
CA GLU A 60 1.34 -20.00 -4.02
C GLU A 60 1.41 -21.16 -3.01
N GLY A 61 1.66 -20.86 -1.72
CA GLY A 61 1.64 -21.85 -0.65
C GLY A 61 0.27 -22.54 -0.50
N ILE A 62 -0.81 -21.78 -0.61
CA ILE A 62 -2.18 -22.31 -0.61
C ILE A 62 -2.40 -23.20 -1.83
N ALA A 63 -2.01 -22.75 -3.01
CA ALA A 63 -2.19 -23.51 -4.23
C ALA A 63 -1.46 -24.85 -4.17
N GLN A 64 -0.19 -24.84 -3.76
CA GLN A 64 0.62 -26.06 -3.61
C GLN A 64 0.05 -27.01 -2.54
N SER A 65 -0.35 -26.51 -1.38
CA SER A 65 -0.93 -27.32 -0.32
C SER A 65 -2.28 -27.93 -0.69
N SER A 66 -2.99 -27.33 -1.65
CA SER A 66 -4.31 -27.78 -2.09
C SER A 66 -4.28 -28.80 -3.23
N ILE A 67 -3.12 -29.11 -3.82
CA ILE A 67 -2.99 -30.06 -4.96
C ILE A 67 -3.53 -31.44 -4.61
N SER A 68 -3.29 -31.93 -3.40
CA SER A 68 -3.75 -33.23 -2.93
C SER A 68 -5.24 -33.27 -2.50
N ILE A 69 -5.92 -32.13 -2.50
CA ILE A 69 -7.31 -32.02 -2.07
C ILE A 69 -8.23 -32.04 -3.28
N HIS A 70 -8.96 -33.13 -3.49
CA HIS A 70 -9.84 -33.28 -4.66
C HIS A 70 -11.12 -32.43 -4.59
N SER A 71 -11.59 -32.10 -3.38
CA SER A 71 -12.82 -31.31 -3.20
C SER A 71 -12.51 -29.82 -3.17
N THR A 72 -13.17 -29.02 -4.01
CA THR A 72 -13.08 -27.55 -4.01
C THR A 72 -13.49 -26.95 -2.68
N ALA A 73 -14.54 -27.50 -2.02
CA ALA A 73 -15.00 -27.03 -0.73
C ALA A 73 -13.95 -27.28 0.37
N ALA A 74 -13.33 -28.47 0.38
CA ALA A 74 -12.26 -28.78 1.32
C ALA A 74 -11.01 -27.93 1.06
N ALA A 75 -10.67 -27.68 -0.21
CA ALA A 75 -9.60 -26.79 -0.59
C ALA A 75 -9.85 -25.33 -0.15
N GLN A 76 -11.07 -24.85 -0.30
CA GLN A 76 -11.49 -23.53 0.18
C GLN A 76 -11.33 -23.41 1.71
N PHE A 77 -11.74 -24.42 2.46
CA PHE A 77 -11.59 -24.42 3.92
C PHE A 77 -10.11 -24.44 4.34
N SER A 78 -9.31 -25.32 3.72
CA SER A 78 -7.86 -25.38 3.95
C SER A 78 -7.16 -24.08 3.59
N ALA A 79 -7.56 -23.45 2.50
CA ALA A 79 -7.02 -22.15 2.06
C ALA A 79 -7.30 -21.05 3.09
N GLN A 80 -8.50 -21.00 3.64
CA GLN A 80 -8.85 -20.02 4.68
C GLN A 80 -8.08 -20.26 5.98
N GLU A 81 -7.89 -21.51 6.35
CA GLU A 81 -7.11 -21.87 7.55
C GLU A 81 -5.63 -21.52 7.38
N TYR A 82 -5.04 -21.85 6.23
CA TYR A 82 -3.66 -21.49 5.88
C TYR A 82 -3.48 -19.98 5.91
N PHE A 83 -4.40 -19.24 5.29
CA PHE A 83 -4.38 -17.79 5.26
C PHE A 83 -4.41 -17.16 6.65
N LYS A 84 -5.24 -17.69 7.55
CA LYS A 84 -5.31 -17.24 8.95
C LYS A 84 -4.01 -17.52 9.71
N LYS A 85 -3.36 -18.65 9.43
CA LYS A 85 -2.10 -19.06 10.08
C LYS A 85 -0.86 -18.37 9.50
N SER A 86 -0.90 -17.87 8.28
CA SER A 86 0.25 -17.29 7.58
C SER A 86 0.79 -16.01 8.20
N GLY A 87 0.11 -15.48 9.24
CA GLY A 87 0.63 -14.38 10.05
C GLY A 87 0.91 -13.13 9.21
N LEU A 88 0.05 -12.81 8.24
CA LEU A 88 0.14 -11.57 7.50
C LEU A 88 0.51 -10.43 8.46
N PRO A 89 1.56 -9.66 8.17
CA PRO A 89 1.83 -8.48 8.96
C PRO A 89 0.52 -7.72 9.05
N LYS A 90 0.16 -7.23 10.24
CA LYS A 90 -1.05 -6.43 10.51
C LYS A 90 -0.97 -5.09 9.77
N ILE A 91 -0.81 -5.19 8.46
CA ILE A 91 -0.99 -4.09 7.54
C ILE A 91 -2.48 -3.81 7.58
N ALA A 92 -2.88 -2.56 7.51
CA ALA A 92 -4.25 -2.07 7.61
C ALA A 92 -5.29 -2.75 6.69
N TYR A 93 -4.88 -3.75 5.93
CA TYR A 93 -5.65 -4.48 4.92
C TYR A 93 -6.10 -5.89 5.35
N SER A 94 -5.59 -6.44 6.47
CA SER A 94 -5.78 -7.86 6.78
C SER A 94 -7.23 -8.26 7.04
N GLU A 95 -8.10 -7.32 7.44
CA GLU A 95 -9.51 -7.62 7.73
C GLU A 95 -10.41 -7.64 6.48
N SER A 96 -9.96 -7.02 5.38
CA SER A 96 -10.74 -6.94 4.15
C SER A 96 -10.34 -7.98 3.11
N LEU A 97 -9.24 -8.70 3.32
CA LEU A 97 -8.75 -9.71 2.39
C LEU A 97 -9.57 -10.99 2.49
N LYS A 98 -10.02 -11.48 1.34
CA LYS A 98 -10.71 -12.77 1.20
C LYS A 98 -9.94 -13.68 0.26
N VAL A 99 -9.88 -14.95 0.65
CA VAL A 99 -9.33 -16.03 -0.18
C VAL A 99 -10.48 -16.77 -0.84
N GLU A 100 -10.37 -16.98 -2.14
CA GLU A 100 -11.32 -17.71 -2.96
C GLU A 100 -10.58 -18.75 -3.78
N VAL A 101 -11.09 -19.99 -3.79
CA VAL A 101 -10.55 -21.10 -4.55
C VAL A 101 -11.58 -21.53 -5.58
N ILE A 102 -11.19 -21.56 -6.84
CA ILE A 102 -12.05 -21.92 -7.98
C ILE A 102 -11.35 -23.01 -8.79
N ASP A 103 -12.08 -24.08 -9.07
CA ASP A 103 -11.63 -25.13 -9.98
C ASP A 103 -12.29 -24.93 -11.33
N GLU A 104 -11.49 -24.87 -12.40
CA GLU A 104 -11.94 -24.77 -13.79
C GLU A 104 -11.42 -25.95 -14.59
N GLN A 105 -12.25 -26.46 -15.51
CA GLN A 105 -11.82 -27.48 -16.45
C GLN A 105 -11.40 -26.82 -17.78
N VAL A 106 -10.14 -26.98 -18.15
CA VAL A 106 -9.58 -26.42 -19.38
C VAL A 106 -8.86 -27.53 -20.17
N ALA A 107 -9.31 -27.78 -21.37
CA ALA A 107 -8.70 -28.76 -22.27
C ALA A 107 -8.50 -30.17 -21.67
N GLY A 108 -9.43 -30.62 -20.80
CA GLY A 108 -9.35 -31.92 -20.14
C GLY A 108 -8.54 -31.95 -18.84
N PHE A 109 -7.93 -30.86 -18.47
CA PHE A 109 -7.24 -30.72 -17.20
C PHE A 109 -8.10 -29.94 -16.20
N VAL A 110 -8.02 -30.30 -14.93
CA VAL A 110 -8.61 -29.48 -13.86
C VAL A 110 -7.55 -28.51 -13.35
N ILE A 111 -7.85 -27.24 -13.47
CA ILE A 111 -6.99 -26.14 -13.04
C ILE A 111 -7.60 -25.50 -11.81
N ARG A 112 -6.84 -25.44 -10.72
CA ARG A 112 -7.23 -24.72 -9.51
C ARG A 112 -6.63 -23.33 -9.49
N LYS A 113 -7.49 -22.33 -9.37
CA LYS A 113 -7.12 -20.92 -9.22
C LYS A 113 -7.37 -20.47 -7.79
N VAL A 114 -6.37 -19.89 -7.17
CA VAL A 114 -6.46 -19.28 -5.85
C VAL A 114 -6.40 -17.76 -6.02
N TYR A 115 -7.42 -17.08 -5.54
CA TYR A 115 -7.52 -15.63 -5.55
C TYR A 115 -7.45 -15.09 -4.13
N ILE A 116 -6.65 -14.05 -3.92
CA ILE A 116 -6.68 -13.25 -2.70
C ILE A 116 -7.05 -11.84 -3.13
N ARG A 117 -8.21 -11.36 -2.66
CA ARG A 117 -8.77 -10.06 -3.06
C ARG A 117 -9.08 -9.22 -1.83
N ASP A 118 -8.80 -7.94 -1.96
CA ASP A 118 -9.30 -6.94 -1.02
C ASP A 118 -10.76 -6.61 -1.33
N THR A 119 -11.63 -6.74 -0.33
CA THR A 119 -13.07 -6.47 -0.45
C THR A 119 -13.45 -5.04 -0.04
N LYS A 120 -12.53 -4.30 0.57
CA LYS A 120 -12.76 -2.91 0.99
C LYS A 120 -11.69 -2.01 0.40
N HIS A 121 -12.09 -1.07 -0.43
CA HIS A 121 -11.24 -0.01 -0.95
C HIS A 121 -10.93 1.02 0.14
N SER A 122 -10.19 0.67 1.18
CA SER A 122 -9.87 1.58 2.29
C SER A 122 -8.41 2.06 2.26
N ASN A 123 -7.87 2.31 1.08
CA ASN A 123 -6.48 2.76 0.98
C ASN A 123 -6.42 4.26 0.76
N LEU A 124 -5.46 4.91 1.40
CA LEU A 124 -5.11 6.30 1.14
C LEU A 124 -4.80 6.55 -0.35
N ILE A 125 -4.45 5.48 -1.08
CA ILE A 125 -4.29 5.45 -2.54
C ILE A 125 -5.39 4.53 -3.10
N GLY A 126 -6.65 4.92 -2.95
CA GLY A 126 -7.85 4.14 -3.30
C GLY A 126 -8.04 3.78 -4.78
N PHE A 127 -6.98 3.77 -5.58
CA PHE A 127 -7.04 3.50 -7.02
C PHE A 127 -6.55 2.11 -7.42
N PHE A 128 -5.91 1.35 -6.52
CA PHE A 128 -5.37 0.04 -6.88
C PHE A 128 -5.91 -1.04 -5.97
N PRO A 129 -6.89 -1.85 -6.44
CA PRO A 129 -7.35 -3.01 -5.70
C PRO A 129 -6.18 -4.00 -5.56
N LEU A 130 -5.88 -4.41 -4.34
CA LEU A 130 -4.89 -5.44 -4.10
C LEU A 130 -5.50 -6.79 -4.45
N GLN A 131 -5.13 -7.32 -5.59
CA GLN A 131 -5.54 -8.64 -6.06
C GLN A 131 -4.34 -9.45 -6.47
N VAL A 132 -4.29 -10.68 -5.99
CA VAL A 132 -3.28 -11.67 -6.35
C VAL A 132 -3.99 -12.95 -6.77
N SER A 133 -3.49 -13.60 -7.81
CA SER A 133 -3.99 -14.91 -8.23
C SER A 133 -2.83 -15.83 -8.59
N THR A 134 -2.97 -17.09 -8.21
CA THR A 134 -2.06 -18.15 -8.64
C THR A 134 -2.85 -19.34 -9.17
N THR A 135 -2.22 -20.16 -9.98
CA THR A 135 -2.87 -21.28 -10.68
C THR A 135 -2.02 -22.53 -10.54
N VAL A 136 -2.66 -23.66 -10.20
CA VAL A 136 -2.02 -24.97 -10.22
C VAL A 136 -2.85 -25.95 -11.05
N ILE A 137 -2.18 -26.90 -11.68
CA ILE A 137 -2.82 -27.99 -12.42
C ILE A 137 -3.02 -29.17 -11.46
N LEU A 138 -4.24 -29.68 -11.36
CA LEU A 138 -4.54 -30.86 -10.59
C LEU A 138 -4.34 -32.09 -11.49
N ASN A 139 -3.41 -32.97 -11.13
CA ASN A 139 -3.32 -34.28 -11.75
C ASN A 139 -4.47 -35.13 -11.18
N GLN A 140 -5.39 -35.50 -12.04
CA GLN A 140 -6.43 -36.52 -11.73
C GLN A 140 -5.90 -37.90 -11.99
#